data_2b11003416053abed4fe50140cb134bc
#
_entry.id   2b11003416053abed4fe50140cb134bc
#
_cell.length_a   1.000
_cell.length_b   1.000
_cell.length_c   1.000
_cell.angle_alpha   90.00
_cell.angle_beta   90.00
_cell.angle_gamma   90.00
#
_symmetry.space_group_name_H-M   'P 1'
#
loop_
_entity.id
_entity.type
_entity.pdbx_description
1 polymer ?
#
loop_
_entity_poly.entity_id
_entity_poly.type
_entity_poly.pdbx_seq_one_letter_code
_entity_poly.pdbx_strand_id
1 'polypeptide(L)'
;MVNFDTMDYIVSALVLCYGIYLMVQNVRLFIANQKVRKEYLETHKDGYTMVNHYTLALILFLSIALIGIVSVFVLDKHTKNDSYTCVALVMLAIICVGMALDSVVKRRAIVDKDGFVFEKAYYRYRSILSMNPMKSMIKNIDILTVEQQHVIVSKKMGAYLQDCYQKWKKRKKNKK
;
A
#
# COMPACT_ATOMS: atom_id res chain seq x y z
N MET A 1 -10.35 -30.91 25.81
CA MET A 1 -9.05 -30.24 25.59
C MET A 1 -8.44 -30.78 24.28
N VAL A 2 -8.18 -29.93 23.33
CA VAL A 2 -7.52 -30.34 22.08
C VAL A 2 -6.03 -30.51 22.40
N ASN A 3 -5.50 -31.73 22.30
CA ASN A 3 -4.06 -31.96 22.44
C ASN A 3 -3.36 -31.52 21.15
N PHE A 4 -2.72 -30.36 21.17
CA PHE A 4 -1.77 -29.97 20.16
C PHE A 4 -0.45 -30.70 20.36
N ASP A 5 0.09 -31.32 19.31
CA ASP A 5 1.45 -31.80 19.34
C ASP A 5 2.43 -30.61 19.35
N THR A 6 3.63 -30.81 19.90
CA THR A 6 4.65 -29.75 19.97
C THR A 6 4.93 -29.11 18.59
N MET A 7 4.88 -29.92 17.53
CA MET A 7 5.04 -29.45 16.15
C MET A 7 3.92 -28.49 15.71
N ASP A 8 2.69 -28.73 16.12
CA ASP A 8 1.54 -27.88 15.80
C ASP A 8 1.70 -26.47 16.41
N TYR A 9 2.20 -26.37 17.63
CA TYR A 9 2.52 -25.09 18.27
C TYR A 9 3.64 -24.35 17.54
N ILE A 10 4.72 -25.06 17.17
CA ILE A 10 5.86 -24.47 16.45
C ILE A 10 5.41 -23.90 15.11
N VAL A 11 4.66 -24.67 14.32
CA VAL A 11 4.16 -24.22 13.00
C VAL A 11 3.24 -23.02 13.15
N SER A 12 2.27 -23.07 14.07
CA SER A 12 1.35 -21.97 14.33
C SER A 12 2.08 -20.68 14.76
N ALA A 13 3.07 -20.83 15.65
CA ALA A 13 3.89 -19.70 16.08
C ALA A 13 4.71 -19.08 14.93
N LEU A 14 5.34 -19.90 14.08
CA LEU A 14 6.09 -19.43 12.92
C LEU A 14 5.20 -18.66 11.94
N VAL A 15 4.01 -19.17 11.66
CA VAL A 15 3.03 -18.54 10.78
C VAL A 15 2.60 -17.17 11.34
N LEU A 16 2.28 -17.10 12.64
CA LEU A 16 1.90 -15.86 13.30
C LEU A 16 3.06 -14.84 13.33
N CYS A 17 4.28 -15.28 13.65
CA CYS A 17 5.47 -14.43 13.63
C CYS A 17 5.71 -13.83 12.24
N TYR A 18 5.54 -14.61 11.18
CA TYR A 18 5.67 -14.11 9.80
C TYR A 18 4.60 -13.06 9.47
N GLY A 19 3.35 -13.26 9.87
CA GLY A 19 2.29 -12.27 9.69
C GLY A 19 2.54 -10.96 10.43
N ILE A 20 2.99 -11.06 11.69
CA ILE A 20 3.36 -9.89 12.48
C ILE A 20 4.53 -9.15 11.81
N TYR A 21 5.54 -9.86 11.31
CA TYR A 21 6.66 -9.27 10.58
C TYR A 21 6.19 -8.47 9.36
N LEU A 22 5.30 -9.04 8.53
CA LEU A 22 4.72 -8.34 7.38
C LEU A 22 3.91 -7.11 7.80
N MET A 23 3.12 -7.22 8.86
CA MET A 23 2.35 -6.10 9.40
C MET A 23 3.27 -4.97 9.87
N VAL A 24 4.34 -5.28 10.60
CA VAL A 24 5.32 -4.29 11.06
C VAL A 24 5.99 -3.56 9.90
N GLN A 25 6.33 -4.26 8.82
CA GLN A 25 6.86 -3.62 7.61
C GLN A 25 5.86 -2.63 6.99
N ASN A 26 4.59 -3.00 6.87
CA ASN A 26 3.56 -2.13 6.33
C ASN A 26 3.28 -0.92 7.24
N VAL A 27 3.31 -1.11 8.55
CA VAL A 27 3.20 0.00 9.52
C VAL A 27 4.37 0.98 9.38
N ARG A 28 5.61 0.47 9.28
CA ARG A 28 6.81 1.32 9.07
C ARG A 28 6.71 2.10 7.76
N LEU A 29 6.26 1.46 6.68
CA LEU A 29 6.03 2.11 5.40
C LEU A 29 4.97 3.22 5.52
N PHE A 30 3.87 2.95 6.20
CA PHE A 30 2.79 3.91 6.44
C PHE A 30 3.28 5.12 7.25
N ILE A 31 4.01 4.90 8.35
CA ILE A 31 4.58 5.97 9.18
C ILE A 31 5.56 6.84 8.35
N ALA A 32 6.45 6.21 7.59
CA ALA A 32 7.38 6.93 6.71
C ALA A 32 6.64 7.78 5.67
N ASN A 33 5.59 7.24 5.05
CA ASN A 33 4.75 7.99 4.12
C ASN A 33 4.07 9.19 4.80
N GLN A 34 3.51 9.02 6.00
CA GLN A 34 2.87 10.10 6.73
C GLN A 34 3.87 11.21 7.09
N LYS A 35 5.10 10.85 7.48
CA LYS A 35 6.16 11.81 7.78
C LYS A 35 6.51 12.68 6.57
N VAL A 36 6.82 12.07 5.43
CA VAL A 36 7.16 12.79 4.19
C VAL A 36 6.00 13.68 3.73
N ARG A 37 4.77 13.21 3.85
CA ARG A 37 3.60 14.01 3.50
C ARG A 37 3.41 15.21 4.42
N LYS A 38 3.61 15.03 5.71
CA LYS A 38 3.50 16.12 6.69
C LYS A 38 4.56 17.18 6.42
N GLU A 39 5.81 16.78 6.24
CA GLU A 39 6.92 17.68 5.89
C GLU A 39 6.64 18.45 4.59
N TYR A 40 6.11 17.76 3.58
CA TYR A 40 5.75 18.40 2.32
C TYR A 40 4.63 19.44 2.50
N LEU A 41 3.56 19.11 3.23
CA LEU A 41 2.43 20.01 3.46
C LEU A 41 2.79 21.23 4.32
N GLU A 42 3.70 21.08 5.27
CA GLU A 42 4.23 22.18 6.09
C GLU A 42 5.04 23.17 5.23
N THR A 43 5.76 22.67 4.24
CA THR A 43 6.60 23.48 3.33
C THR A 43 5.79 24.13 2.21
N HIS A 44 4.74 23.46 1.72
CA HIS A 44 3.93 23.89 0.58
C HIS A 44 2.48 24.07 1.01
N LYS A 45 2.12 25.31 1.43
CA LYS A 45 0.77 25.61 1.92
C LYS A 45 -0.29 25.62 0.83
N ASP A 46 0.07 25.93 -0.43
CA ASP A 46 -0.88 26.09 -1.53
C ASP A 46 -0.37 25.47 -2.85
N GLY A 47 -1.30 25.18 -3.76
CA GLY A 47 -0.98 24.78 -5.13
C GLY A 47 -0.77 23.30 -5.37
N TYR A 48 -1.19 22.44 -4.45
CA TYR A 48 -1.17 20.98 -4.59
C TYR A 48 -2.58 20.39 -4.73
N THR A 49 -2.65 19.20 -5.31
CA THR A 49 -3.88 18.39 -5.41
C THR A 49 -3.64 17.04 -4.74
N MET A 50 -4.54 16.65 -3.84
CA MET A 50 -4.51 15.31 -3.23
C MET A 50 -5.27 14.32 -4.09
N VAL A 51 -4.60 13.24 -4.49
CA VAL A 51 -5.20 12.16 -5.25
C VAL A 51 -5.31 10.93 -4.35
N ASN A 52 -6.55 10.47 -4.10
CA ASN A 52 -6.85 9.38 -3.19
C ASN A 52 -7.69 8.32 -3.91
N HIS A 53 -7.12 7.14 -4.15
CA HIS A 53 -7.80 6.00 -4.78
C HIS A 53 -7.80 4.74 -3.89
N TYR A 54 -7.60 4.92 -2.58
CA TYR A 54 -7.45 3.81 -1.64
C TYR A 54 -8.74 3.39 -0.93
N THR A 55 -9.77 4.24 -0.90
CA THR A 55 -10.96 4.05 -0.06
C THR A 55 -11.63 2.69 -0.24
N LEU A 56 -11.85 2.27 -1.49
CA LEU A 56 -12.50 0.98 -1.78
C LEU A 56 -11.64 -0.20 -1.33
N ALA A 57 -10.32 -0.15 -1.55
CA ALA A 57 -9.42 -1.22 -1.11
C ALA A 57 -9.31 -1.26 0.42
N LEU A 58 -9.27 -0.10 1.08
CA LEU A 58 -9.26 0.01 2.53
C LEU A 58 -10.50 -0.65 3.14
N ILE A 59 -11.70 -0.28 2.64
CA ILE A 59 -12.96 -0.86 3.11
C ILE A 59 -12.96 -2.38 2.89
N LEU A 60 -12.57 -2.85 1.71
CA LEU A 60 -12.54 -4.28 1.38
C LEU A 60 -11.65 -5.06 2.36
N PHE A 61 -10.40 -4.64 2.54
CA PHE A 61 -9.47 -5.35 3.42
C PHE A 61 -9.89 -5.29 4.89
N LEU A 62 -10.39 -4.16 5.38
CA LEU A 62 -10.88 -4.06 6.75
C LEU A 62 -12.14 -4.89 6.97
N SER A 63 -13.03 -4.99 5.99
CA SER A 63 -14.21 -5.86 6.06
C SER A 63 -13.82 -7.33 6.15
N ILE A 64 -12.86 -7.79 5.33
CA ILE A 64 -12.35 -9.17 5.39
C ILE A 64 -11.67 -9.44 6.75
N ALA A 65 -10.87 -8.50 7.24
CA ALA A 65 -10.24 -8.63 8.56
C ALA A 65 -11.27 -8.75 9.68
N LEU A 66 -12.32 -7.92 9.64
CA LEU A 66 -13.41 -7.95 10.63
C LEU A 66 -14.16 -9.29 10.58
N ILE A 67 -14.52 -9.76 9.39
CA ILE A 67 -15.19 -11.06 9.21
C ILE A 67 -14.29 -12.17 9.76
N GLY A 68 -12.99 -12.17 9.46
CA GLY A 68 -12.03 -13.15 9.97
C GLY A 68 -12.00 -13.19 11.51
N ILE A 69 -11.94 -12.01 12.14
CA ILE A 69 -11.94 -11.90 13.61
C ILE A 69 -13.26 -12.42 14.20
N VAL A 70 -14.39 -11.97 13.68
CA VAL A 70 -15.72 -12.40 14.16
C VAL A 70 -15.89 -13.92 14.01
N SER A 71 -15.43 -14.50 12.91
CA SER A 71 -15.50 -15.94 12.66
C SER A 71 -14.72 -16.75 13.73
N VAL A 72 -13.63 -16.23 14.27
CA VAL A 72 -12.88 -16.89 15.38
C VAL A 72 -13.73 -17.03 16.64
N PHE A 73 -14.62 -16.08 16.92
CA PHE A 73 -15.51 -16.13 18.08
C PHE A 73 -16.73 -17.03 17.90
N VAL A 74 -17.16 -17.19 16.64
CA VAL A 74 -18.35 -18.00 16.30
C VAL A 74 -18.00 -19.50 16.12
N LEU A 75 -16.76 -19.80 15.73
CA LEU A 75 -16.31 -21.19 15.53
C LEU A 75 -16.30 -21.98 16.85
N ASP A 76 -16.99 -23.11 16.85
CA ASP A 76 -16.93 -24.09 17.92
C ASP A 76 -15.56 -24.79 17.91
N LYS A 77 -14.83 -24.74 19.05
CA LYS A 77 -13.42 -25.17 19.15
C LYS A 77 -13.33 -26.61 19.66
N HIS A 78 -13.99 -27.55 18.99
CA HIS A 78 -14.06 -28.96 19.47
C HIS A 78 -13.01 -29.88 18.85
N THR A 79 -12.42 -29.53 17.73
CA THR A 79 -11.46 -30.36 16.99
C THR A 79 -10.11 -29.66 16.77
N LYS A 80 -9.05 -30.45 16.48
CA LYS A 80 -7.75 -29.88 16.02
C LYS A 80 -7.89 -28.98 14.79
N ASN A 81 -8.73 -29.38 13.85
CA ASN A 81 -8.98 -28.61 12.63
C ASN A 81 -9.57 -27.24 12.93
N ASP A 82 -10.47 -27.12 13.91
CA ASP A 82 -11.05 -25.83 14.30
C ASP A 82 -10.00 -24.88 14.87
N SER A 83 -9.03 -25.41 15.62
CA SER A 83 -7.93 -24.63 16.17
C SER A 83 -7.01 -24.11 15.07
N TYR A 84 -6.66 -24.90 14.06
CA TYR A 84 -5.90 -24.43 12.89
C TYR A 84 -6.67 -23.39 12.09
N THR A 85 -7.98 -23.58 11.94
CA THR A 85 -8.84 -22.60 11.26
C THR A 85 -8.84 -21.27 12.00
N CYS A 86 -8.89 -21.28 13.34
CA CYS A 86 -8.77 -20.04 14.12
C CYS A 86 -7.44 -19.33 13.91
N VAL A 87 -6.30 -20.05 13.92
CA VAL A 87 -4.97 -19.48 13.64
C VAL A 87 -4.93 -18.89 12.23
N ALA A 88 -5.46 -19.61 11.24
CA ALA A 88 -5.52 -19.12 9.85
C ALA A 88 -6.37 -17.86 9.71
N LEU A 89 -7.51 -17.76 10.39
CA LEU A 89 -8.38 -16.59 10.37
C LEU A 89 -7.74 -15.37 11.04
N VAL A 90 -7.05 -15.57 12.18
CA VAL A 90 -6.27 -14.50 12.82
C VAL A 90 -5.17 -14.01 11.89
N MET A 91 -4.44 -14.95 11.27
CA MET A 91 -3.38 -14.62 10.31
C MET A 91 -3.92 -13.84 9.11
N LEU A 92 -5.06 -14.28 8.55
CA LEU A 92 -5.75 -13.57 7.46
C LEU A 92 -6.11 -12.15 7.88
N ALA A 93 -6.63 -11.95 9.09
CA ALA A 93 -6.98 -10.63 9.60
C ALA A 93 -5.73 -9.73 9.71
N ILE A 94 -4.62 -10.24 10.25
CA ILE A 94 -3.34 -9.51 10.35
C ILE A 94 -2.84 -9.10 8.96
N ILE A 95 -2.84 -10.02 7.99
CA ILE A 95 -2.43 -9.72 6.61
C ILE A 95 -3.34 -8.67 5.99
N CYS A 96 -4.66 -8.79 6.14
CA CYS A 96 -5.62 -7.84 5.58
C CYS A 96 -5.44 -6.43 6.16
N VAL A 97 -5.18 -6.29 7.47
CA VAL A 97 -4.85 -4.99 8.08
C VAL A 97 -3.56 -4.43 7.48
N GLY A 98 -2.52 -5.25 7.32
CA GLY A 98 -1.28 -4.85 6.67
C GLY A 98 -1.50 -4.39 5.22
N MET A 99 -2.31 -5.11 4.43
CA MET A 99 -2.66 -4.74 3.05
C MET A 99 -3.53 -3.47 2.99
N ALA A 100 -4.37 -3.23 3.99
CA ALA A 100 -5.12 -1.98 4.11
C ALA A 100 -4.18 -0.79 4.24
N LEU A 101 -3.18 -0.86 5.12
CA LEU A 101 -2.16 0.18 5.28
C LEU A 101 -1.33 0.38 4.00
N ASP A 102 -0.86 -0.71 3.38
CA ASP A 102 -0.12 -0.67 2.12
C ASP A 102 -0.94 -0.01 0.99
N SER A 103 -2.24 -0.32 0.92
CA SER A 103 -3.13 0.28 -0.07
C SER A 103 -3.28 1.79 0.09
N VAL A 104 -3.29 2.29 1.33
CA VAL A 104 -3.31 3.73 1.60
C VAL A 104 -2.03 4.39 1.09
N VAL A 105 -0.87 3.78 1.28
CA VAL A 105 0.42 4.31 0.82
C VAL A 105 0.51 4.30 -0.70
N LYS A 106 0.20 3.17 -1.35
CA LYS A 106 0.38 2.95 -2.79
C LYS A 106 -0.73 3.56 -3.68
N ARG A 107 -1.83 4.00 -3.11
CA ARG A 107 -2.95 4.58 -3.88
C ARG A 107 -3.26 6.03 -3.51
N ARG A 108 -2.30 6.72 -2.93
CA ARG A 108 -2.41 8.10 -2.48
C ARG A 108 -1.18 8.88 -2.91
N ALA A 109 -1.40 10.05 -3.54
CA ALA A 109 -0.33 10.96 -3.94
C ALA A 109 -0.72 12.41 -3.63
N ILE A 110 0.28 13.26 -3.43
CA ILE A 110 0.13 14.72 -3.47
C ILE A 110 0.82 15.17 -4.74
N VAL A 111 0.11 15.90 -5.58
CA VAL A 111 0.61 16.35 -6.88
C VAL A 111 0.62 17.87 -6.90
N ASP A 112 1.73 18.44 -7.32
CA ASP A 112 1.91 19.87 -7.50
C ASP A 112 2.28 20.24 -8.94
N LYS A 113 2.70 21.50 -9.15
CA LYS A 113 3.07 22.04 -10.47
C LYS A 113 4.36 21.46 -11.01
N ASP A 114 5.28 20.99 -10.14
CA ASP A 114 6.65 20.62 -10.48
C ASP A 114 6.98 19.14 -10.20
N GLY A 115 6.07 18.42 -9.52
CA GLY A 115 6.27 17.03 -9.17
C GLY A 115 5.12 16.38 -8.41
N PHE A 116 5.42 15.31 -7.69
CA PHE A 116 4.47 14.63 -6.83
C PHE A 116 5.16 13.91 -5.67
N VAL A 117 4.46 13.84 -4.53
CA VAL A 117 4.85 12.99 -3.38
C VAL A 117 4.16 11.64 -3.53
N PHE A 118 4.92 10.58 -3.57
CA PHE A 118 4.43 9.21 -3.61
C PHE A 118 5.27 8.31 -2.72
N GLU A 119 4.63 7.39 -2.00
CA GLU A 119 5.27 6.52 -1.01
C GLU A 119 6.16 7.28 -0.01
N LYS A 120 7.47 7.25 -0.18
CA LYS A 120 8.46 7.80 0.77
C LYS A 120 9.22 9.00 0.23
N ALA A 121 8.92 9.48 -0.98
CA ALA A 121 9.73 10.50 -1.63
C ALA A 121 8.89 11.49 -2.44
N TYR A 122 9.51 12.66 -2.67
CA TYR A 122 9.05 13.64 -3.62
C TYR A 122 9.77 13.46 -4.97
N TYR A 123 9.01 13.25 -6.03
CA TYR A 123 9.51 13.04 -7.39
C TYR A 123 9.26 14.29 -8.25
N ARG A 124 10.32 14.93 -8.71
CA ARG A 124 10.20 16.08 -9.62
C ARG A 124 9.93 15.61 -11.04
N TYR A 125 9.04 16.28 -11.78
CA TYR A 125 8.77 15.93 -13.19
C TYR A 125 10.02 15.99 -14.07
N ARG A 126 10.99 16.86 -13.77
CA ARG A 126 12.26 16.94 -14.51
C ARG A 126 13.15 15.70 -14.35
N SER A 127 12.99 14.93 -13.29
CA SER A 127 13.74 13.70 -13.05
C SER A 127 13.06 12.45 -13.61
N ILE A 128 11.95 12.58 -14.30
CA ILE A 128 11.26 11.45 -14.93
C ILE A 128 11.82 11.23 -16.33
N LEU A 129 12.33 10.03 -16.58
CA LEU A 129 12.79 9.57 -17.89
C LEU A 129 11.64 9.03 -18.73
N SER A 130 10.86 8.11 -18.17
CA SER A 130 9.76 7.46 -18.87
C SER A 130 8.62 7.06 -17.93
N MET A 131 7.42 6.94 -18.50
CA MET A 131 6.22 6.41 -17.87
C MET A 131 5.63 5.35 -18.79
N ASN A 132 5.85 4.08 -18.49
CA ASN A 132 5.46 2.98 -19.35
C ASN A 132 4.45 2.05 -18.68
N PRO A 133 3.41 1.57 -19.40
CA PRO A 133 2.54 0.53 -18.87
C PRO A 133 3.33 -0.77 -18.69
N MET A 134 3.20 -1.39 -17.52
CA MET A 134 3.80 -2.70 -17.26
C MET A 134 3.07 -3.79 -18.05
N LYS A 135 3.84 -4.74 -18.61
CA LYS A 135 3.32 -5.95 -19.27
C LYS A 135 2.97 -7.03 -18.23
N SER A 136 2.19 -6.70 -17.21
CA SER A 136 1.75 -7.66 -16.18
C SER A 136 0.22 -7.81 -16.17
N MET A 137 -0.29 -8.88 -15.54
CA MET A 137 -1.73 -9.07 -15.33
C MET A 137 -2.38 -7.86 -14.65
N ILE A 138 -1.67 -7.22 -13.75
CA ILE A 138 -2.10 -5.97 -13.10
C ILE A 138 -1.53 -4.81 -13.94
N LYS A 139 -2.43 -4.08 -14.60
CA LYS A 139 -2.06 -2.95 -15.48
C LYS A 139 -1.58 -1.77 -14.64
N ASN A 140 -0.37 -1.84 -14.12
CA ASN A 140 0.33 -0.75 -13.44
C ASN A 140 1.14 0.09 -14.44
N ILE A 141 1.54 1.29 -14.02
CA ILE A 141 2.46 2.15 -14.77
C ILE A 141 3.77 2.19 -14.00
N ASP A 142 4.87 1.91 -14.70
CA ASP A 142 6.23 2.04 -14.19
C ASP A 142 6.77 3.41 -14.58
N ILE A 143 7.14 4.20 -13.58
CA ILE A 143 7.75 5.52 -13.73
C ILE A 143 9.24 5.36 -13.46
N LEU A 144 10.04 5.49 -14.49
CA LEU A 144 11.50 5.45 -14.39
C LEU A 144 12.06 6.85 -14.17
N THR A 145 12.86 7.01 -13.13
CA THR A 145 13.54 8.26 -12.80
C THR A 145 14.98 8.29 -13.33
N VAL A 146 15.60 9.47 -13.37
CA VAL A 146 17.03 9.66 -13.74
C VAL A 146 17.97 8.87 -12.81
N GLU A 147 17.58 8.69 -11.55
CA GLU A 147 18.32 7.89 -10.57
C GLU A 147 18.10 6.38 -10.73
N GLN A 148 17.52 5.94 -11.86
CA GLN A 148 17.17 4.55 -12.16
C GLN A 148 16.22 3.92 -11.14
N GLN A 149 15.48 4.71 -10.40
CA GLN A 149 14.45 4.21 -9.50
C GLN A 149 13.17 3.89 -10.28
N HIS A 150 12.61 2.71 -10.03
CA HIS A 150 11.32 2.29 -10.56
C HIS A 150 10.22 2.60 -9.56
N VAL A 151 9.28 3.47 -9.94
CA VAL A 151 8.11 3.83 -9.11
C VAL A 151 6.87 3.24 -9.76
N ILE A 152 6.35 2.18 -9.13
CA ILE A 152 5.20 1.44 -9.65
C ILE A 152 3.91 2.05 -9.09
N VAL A 153 3.09 2.60 -9.96
CA VAL A 153 1.81 3.22 -9.60
C VAL A 153 0.63 2.48 -10.24
N SER A 154 -0.52 2.51 -9.59
CA SER A 154 -1.74 1.92 -10.16
C SER A 154 -2.12 2.61 -11.47
N LYS A 155 -2.81 1.89 -12.38
CA LYS A 155 -3.23 2.41 -13.68
C LYS A 155 -3.95 3.78 -13.59
N LYS A 156 -4.89 3.92 -12.64
CA LYS A 156 -5.64 5.18 -12.46
C LYS A 156 -4.73 6.33 -12.01
N MET A 157 -3.88 6.06 -11.02
CA MET A 157 -2.91 7.03 -10.53
C MET A 157 -1.90 7.42 -11.63
N GLY A 158 -1.36 6.44 -12.33
CA GLY A 158 -0.37 6.66 -13.38
C GLY A 158 -0.94 7.45 -14.55
N ALA A 159 -2.19 7.19 -14.98
CA ALA A 159 -2.86 8.00 -16.02
C ALA A 159 -3.00 9.47 -15.58
N TYR A 160 -3.38 9.72 -14.32
CA TYR A 160 -3.46 11.07 -13.77
C TYR A 160 -2.09 11.76 -13.73
N LEU A 161 -1.06 11.07 -13.23
CA LEU A 161 0.30 11.60 -13.18
C LEU A 161 0.87 11.87 -14.58
N GLN A 162 0.54 11.02 -15.55
CA GLN A 162 0.94 11.22 -16.96
C GLN A 162 0.32 12.48 -17.56
N ASP A 163 -0.97 12.75 -17.29
CA ASP A 163 -1.62 13.99 -17.72
C ASP A 163 -0.95 15.23 -17.09
N CYS A 164 -0.69 15.18 -15.78
CA CYS A 164 0.02 16.25 -15.07
C CYS A 164 1.43 16.49 -15.64
N TYR A 165 2.17 15.41 -15.94
CA TYR A 165 3.49 15.48 -16.57
C TYR A 165 3.45 16.09 -17.97
N GLN A 166 2.45 15.75 -18.79
CA GLN A 166 2.26 16.36 -20.12
C GLN A 166 1.92 17.85 -20.01
N LYS A 167 1.08 18.24 -19.07
CA LYS A 167 0.77 19.65 -18.78
C LYS A 167 2.02 20.43 -18.35
N TRP A 168 2.87 19.83 -17.54
CA TRP A 168 4.16 20.41 -17.12
C TRP A 168 5.10 20.58 -18.32
N LYS A 169 5.24 19.58 -19.20
CA LYS A 169 6.04 19.68 -20.44
C LYS A 169 5.57 20.82 -21.34
N LYS A 170 4.26 20.96 -21.56
CA LYS A 170 3.69 22.05 -22.38
C LYS A 170 4.01 23.43 -21.78
N ARG A 171 3.84 23.58 -20.44
CA ARG A 171 4.18 24.84 -19.74
C ARG A 171 5.65 25.23 -19.90
N LYS A 172 6.55 24.26 -19.82
CA LYS A 172 7.99 24.49 -20.00
C LYS A 172 8.36 24.89 -21.42
N LYS A 173 7.64 24.34 -22.42
CA LYS A 173 7.86 24.67 -23.85
C LYS A 173 7.40 26.08 -24.18
N ASN A 174 6.33 26.55 -23.55
CA ASN A 174 5.78 27.90 -23.78
C ASN A 174 6.55 29.00 -23.02
N LYS A 175 7.48 28.65 -22.14
CA LYS A 175 8.34 29.61 -21.40
C LYS A 175 9.72 29.81 -22.04
N LYS A 176 10.03 29.06 -23.09
CA LYS A 176 11.20 29.25 -23.96
C LYS A 176 10.83 30.02 -25.23
#